data_a0c8363d6f69eb6d92fc06bb01402a93
#
_entry.id   a0c8363d6f69eb6d92fc06bb01402a93
#
_cell.length_a   1.000
_cell.length_b   1.000
_cell.length_c   1.000
_cell.angle_alpha   90.00
_cell.angle_beta   90.00
_cell.angle_gamma   90.00
#
_symmetry.space_group_name_H-M   'P 1'
#
loop_
_entity.id
_entity.type
_entity.pdbx_description
1 polymer ?
#
loop_
_entity_poly.entity_id
_entity_poly.type
_entity_poly.pdbx_seq_one_letter_code
_entity_poly.pdbx_strand_id
1 'polypeptide(L)'
;MKIQDKQTSPKFTLDDNGYLVTTAKLARIGAMQYLGEEIGKESGKIYDVHVDPDDLFNDATIKSFENMPVTIEHPTEMYVDANNWQELAVGHISNIRKDESGEFLIGDVVVNSPKAIKIIQDGKIEVSCGYDADLVDADGKIKKANIKGNHLAIVNEGRCGDKCKLGDGKP
;
A
#
# COMPACT_ATOMS: atom_id res chain seq x y z
N MET A 1 19.54 35.03 2.18
CA MET A 1 18.28 34.32 2.43
C MET A 1 18.47 32.87 2.04
N LYS A 2 18.55 31.95 2.99
CA LYS A 2 18.61 30.52 2.69
C LYS A 2 17.19 30.03 2.50
N ILE A 3 16.81 29.76 1.25
CA ILE A 3 15.57 29.09 0.95
C ILE A 3 15.85 27.59 1.14
N GLN A 4 15.39 27.03 2.25
CA GLN A 4 15.26 25.60 2.38
C GLN A 4 13.89 25.24 1.83
N ASP A 5 13.88 24.55 0.68
CA ASP A 5 12.72 23.79 0.29
C ASP A 5 12.48 22.79 1.44
N LYS A 6 11.41 23.00 2.18
CA LYS A 6 10.98 22.05 3.17
C LYS A 6 10.53 20.78 2.40
N GLN A 7 11.44 19.86 2.20
CA GLN A 7 11.03 18.47 2.10
C GLN A 7 10.26 18.18 3.38
N THR A 8 8.96 17.99 3.25
CA THR A 8 8.16 17.53 4.38
C THR A 8 8.69 16.16 4.76
N SER A 9 9.48 16.13 5.83
CA SER A 9 9.94 14.86 6.41
C SER A 9 8.72 13.99 6.71
N PRO A 10 8.76 12.68 6.44
CA PRO A 10 7.69 11.77 6.81
C PRO A 10 7.33 11.96 8.28
N LYS A 11 6.03 12.07 8.56
CA LYS A 11 5.55 12.29 9.93
C LYS A 11 5.37 10.96 10.62
N PHE A 12 6.38 10.54 11.36
CA PHE A 12 6.34 9.39 12.25
C PHE A 12 6.37 9.86 13.68
N THR A 13 5.57 9.23 14.53
CA THR A 13 5.63 9.39 15.98
C THR A 13 5.83 8.03 16.63
N LEU A 14 6.54 8.02 17.75
CA LEU A 14 6.59 6.85 18.61
C LEU A 14 5.58 7.07 19.74
N ASP A 15 4.73 6.09 20.00
CA ASP A 15 3.80 6.14 21.13
C ASP A 15 4.49 5.79 22.45
N ASP A 16 3.72 5.76 23.55
CA ASP A 16 4.27 5.47 24.89
C ASP A 16 4.85 4.07 25.01
N ASN A 17 4.48 3.14 24.14
CA ASN A 17 5.02 1.79 24.09
C ASN A 17 6.22 1.65 23.14
N GLY A 18 6.60 2.72 22.46
CA GLY A 18 7.67 2.71 21.47
C GLY A 18 7.23 2.20 20.10
N TYR A 19 5.93 2.05 19.84
CA TYR A 19 5.41 1.69 18.51
C TYR A 19 5.44 2.90 17.58
N LEU A 20 5.84 2.68 16.33
CA LEU A 20 5.77 3.72 15.32
C LEU A 20 4.33 3.85 14.82
N VAL A 21 3.81 5.06 14.90
CA VAL A 21 2.44 5.41 14.47
C VAL A 21 2.52 6.48 13.39
N THR A 22 1.80 6.26 12.29
CA THR A 22 1.74 7.20 11.19
C THR A 22 0.47 6.99 10.37
N THR A 23 0.23 7.85 9.40
CA THR A 23 -0.75 7.63 8.34
C THR A 23 -0.02 7.44 7.02
N ALA A 24 -0.64 6.72 6.08
CA ALA A 24 -0.02 6.44 4.80
C ALA A 24 -1.04 6.50 3.66
N LYS A 25 -0.57 6.93 2.51
CA LYS A 25 -1.24 6.65 1.23
C LYS A 25 -0.90 5.22 0.85
N LEU A 26 -1.92 4.37 0.73
CA LEU A 26 -1.77 2.92 0.57
C LEU A 26 -1.86 2.51 -0.90
N ALA A 27 -2.80 3.07 -1.62
CA ALA A 27 -3.09 2.77 -3.01
C ALA A 27 -3.73 3.98 -3.70
N ARG A 28 -3.75 3.99 -5.01
CA ARG A 28 -4.34 5.07 -5.79
C ARG A 28 -5.19 4.55 -6.95
N ILE A 29 -6.10 5.38 -7.39
CA ILE A 29 -6.80 5.18 -8.67
C ILE A 29 -5.88 5.52 -9.84
N GLY A 30 -6.33 5.19 -11.05
CA GLY A 30 -5.63 5.49 -12.28
C GLY A 30 -4.94 4.29 -12.89
N ALA A 31 -4.09 4.53 -13.88
CA ALA A 31 -3.38 3.49 -14.60
C ALA A 31 -2.01 3.21 -13.97
N MET A 32 -1.67 1.94 -13.91
CA MET A 32 -0.34 1.46 -13.53
C MET A 32 0.12 0.45 -14.57
N GLN A 33 1.43 0.46 -14.86
CA GLN A 33 2.00 -0.41 -15.88
C GLN A 33 2.34 -1.79 -15.33
N TYR A 34 2.00 -2.80 -16.11
CA TYR A 34 2.29 -4.21 -15.84
C TYR A 34 2.91 -4.84 -17.08
N LEU A 35 3.86 -5.75 -16.87
CA LEU A 35 4.30 -6.65 -17.92
C LEU A 35 3.20 -7.70 -18.22
N GLY A 36 3.08 -8.10 -19.48
CA GLY A 36 2.04 -9.06 -19.88
C GLY A 36 2.10 -10.37 -19.10
N GLU A 37 3.29 -10.87 -18.83
CA GLU A 37 3.49 -12.09 -18.03
C GLU A 37 2.96 -11.97 -16.59
N GLU A 38 2.92 -10.79 -16.02
CA GLU A 38 2.37 -10.57 -14.67
C GLU A 38 0.85 -10.69 -14.61
N ILE A 39 0.19 -10.49 -15.74
CA ILE A 39 -1.28 -10.41 -15.82
C ILE A 39 -1.88 -11.42 -16.81
N GLY A 40 -1.11 -12.44 -17.20
CA GLY A 40 -1.59 -13.48 -18.11
C GLY A 40 -1.84 -12.99 -19.53
N LYS A 41 -1.14 -11.95 -19.95
CA LYS A 41 -1.17 -11.39 -21.31
C LYS A 41 0.14 -11.71 -22.05
N GLU A 42 0.31 -11.16 -23.25
CA GLU A 42 1.48 -11.43 -24.08
C GLU A 42 2.78 -10.98 -23.40
N SER A 43 3.71 -11.92 -23.24
CA SER A 43 5.02 -11.67 -22.64
C SER A 43 5.82 -10.62 -23.42
N GLY A 44 6.53 -9.76 -22.68
CA GLY A 44 7.37 -8.71 -23.26
C GLY A 44 6.61 -7.46 -23.66
N LYS A 45 5.28 -7.43 -23.54
CA LYS A 45 4.46 -6.23 -23.73
C LYS A 45 4.12 -5.57 -22.40
N ILE A 46 3.98 -4.24 -22.44
CA ILE A 46 3.56 -3.43 -21.29
C ILE A 46 2.09 -3.07 -21.49
N TYR A 47 1.30 -3.27 -20.43
CA TYR A 47 -0.12 -2.97 -20.40
C TYR A 47 -0.44 -1.94 -19.32
N ASP A 48 -1.33 -1.02 -19.63
CA ASP A 48 -1.93 -0.15 -18.61
C ASP A 48 -3.08 -0.90 -17.95
N VAL A 49 -2.99 -1.06 -16.64
CA VAL A 49 -4.05 -1.66 -15.82
C VAL A 49 -4.64 -0.56 -14.94
N HIS A 50 -5.93 -0.36 -15.06
CA HIS A 50 -6.64 0.72 -14.40
C HIS A 50 -7.28 0.28 -13.09
N VAL A 51 -7.33 1.20 -12.15
CA VAL A 51 -8.15 1.08 -10.95
C VAL A 51 -9.10 2.26 -10.95
N ASP A 52 -10.38 1.98 -11.07
CA ASP A 52 -11.42 3.01 -11.06
C ASP A 52 -11.83 3.35 -9.62
N PRO A 53 -12.38 4.55 -9.36
CA PRO A 53 -12.81 4.93 -8.02
C PRO A 53 -13.79 3.94 -7.38
N ASP A 54 -14.75 3.43 -8.12
CA ASP A 54 -15.74 2.47 -7.60
C ASP A 54 -15.12 1.12 -7.22
N ASP A 55 -14.02 0.75 -7.86
CA ASP A 55 -13.31 -0.50 -7.57
C ASP A 55 -12.38 -0.37 -6.35
N LEU A 56 -11.85 0.82 -6.08
CA LEU A 56 -10.97 1.05 -4.93
C LEU A 56 -11.71 1.48 -3.66
N PHE A 57 -12.77 2.27 -3.80
CA PHE A 57 -13.41 2.95 -2.67
C PHE A 57 -14.76 2.36 -2.27
N ASN A 58 -15.17 1.23 -2.83
CA ASN A 58 -16.39 0.56 -2.34
C ASN A 58 -16.18 -0.03 -0.94
N ASP A 59 -17.27 -0.17 -0.20
CA ASP A 59 -17.23 -0.57 1.20
C ASP A 59 -16.57 -1.94 1.41
N ALA A 60 -16.79 -2.90 0.52
CA ALA A 60 -16.21 -4.24 0.62
C ALA A 60 -14.68 -4.20 0.46
N THR A 61 -14.18 -3.42 -0.48
CA THR A 61 -12.74 -3.25 -0.69
C THR A 61 -12.09 -2.54 0.50
N ILE A 62 -12.65 -1.42 0.94
CA ILE A 62 -12.16 -0.69 2.11
C ILE A 62 -12.11 -1.60 3.35
N LYS A 63 -13.19 -2.31 3.62
CA LYS A 63 -13.27 -3.23 4.76
C LYS A 63 -12.25 -4.36 4.67
N SER A 64 -11.91 -4.82 3.48
CA SER A 64 -10.93 -5.90 3.30
C SER A 64 -9.52 -5.51 3.73
N PHE A 65 -9.19 -4.22 3.74
CA PHE A 65 -7.89 -3.72 4.20
C PHE A 65 -7.83 -3.46 5.71
N GLU A 66 -8.98 -3.42 6.41
CA GLU A 66 -8.98 -3.19 7.85
C GLU A 66 -8.25 -4.30 8.60
N ASN A 67 -7.35 -3.89 9.52
CA ASN A 67 -6.55 -4.77 10.36
C ASN A 67 -5.61 -5.71 9.59
N MET A 68 -5.31 -5.42 8.34
CA MET A 68 -4.34 -6.21 7.59
C MET A 68 -2.92 -6.01 8.12
N PRO A 69 -2.10 -7.07 8.11
CA PRO A 69 -0.73 -6.98 8.61
C PRO A 69 0.15 -6.11 7.73
N VAL A 70 1.11 -5.46 8.37
CA VAL A 70 2.25 -4.81 7.71
C VAL A 70 3.41 -5.80 7.68
N THR A 71 4.09 -5.89 6.54
CA THR A 71 5.29 -6.73 6.36
C THR A 71 6.46 -5.91 5.85
N ILE A 72 7.66 -6.42 6.03
CA ILE A 72 8.86 -5.92 5.34
C ILE A 72 9.01 -6.76 4.08
N GLU A 73 8.88 -6.14 2.91
CA GLU A 73 8.74 -6.77 1.59
C GLU A 73 7.49 -7.65 1.46
N HIS A 74 7.14 -7.96 0.22
CA HIS A 74 6.07 -8.91 -0.05
C HIS A 74 6.50 -10.34 0.35
N PRO A 75 5.60 -11.11 0.97
CA PRO A 75 5.91 -12.51 1.29
C PRO A 75 6.25 -13.31 0.04
N THR A 76 7.17 -14.24 0.17
CA THR A 76 7.53 -15.18 -0.92
C THR A 76 6.32 -15.99 -1.38
N GLU A 77 5.45 -16.35 -0.44
CA GLU A 77 4.20 -17.09 -0.70
C GLU A 77 3.09 -16.22 -1.29
N MET A 78 3.34 -14.95 -1.56
CA MET A 78 2.43 -13.92 -2.08
C MET A 78 1.37 -13.44 -1.08
N TYR A 79 1.02 -14.21 -0.06
CA TYR A 79 -0.03 -13.88 0.91
C TYR A 79 0.46 -14.05 2.35
N VAL A 80 -0.10 -13.25 3.24
CA VAL A 80 -0.03 -13.47 4.68
C VAL A 80 -1.31 -14.17 5.11
N ASP A 81 -1.16 -15.27 5.84
CA ASP A 81 -2.27 -16.04 6.40
C ASP A 81 -1.96 -16.48 7.84
N ALA A 82 -2.82 -17.29 8.43
CA ALA A 82 -2.63 -17.76 9.80
C ALA A 82 -1.34 -18.57 10.01
N ASN A 83 -0.83 -19.20 8.96
CA ASN A 83 0.36 -20.06 9.06
C ASN A 83 1.68 -19.27 9.08
N ASN A 84 1.72 -18.09 8.47
CA ASN A 84 2.95 -17.29 8.36
C ASN A 84 2.85 -15.91 9.04
N TRP A 85 1.69 -15.52 9.52
CA TRP A 85 1.46 -14.20 10.13
C TRP A 85 2.45 -13.91 11.27
N GLN A 86 2.67 -14.86 12.14
CA GLN A 86 3.55 -14.67 13.32
C GLN A 86 4.98 -14.36 12.92
N GLU A 87 5.46 -14.94 11.83
CA GLU A 87 6.82 -14.72 11.32
C GLU A 87 6.94 -13.40 10.55
N LEU A 88 5.91 -13.03 9.80
CA LEU A 88 5.99 -11.95 8.80
C LEU A 88 5.44 -10.62 9.28
N ALA A 89 4.43 -10.63 10.14
CA ALA A 89 3.75 -9.40 10.54
C ALA A 89 4.63 -8.55 11.48
N VAL A 90 4.79 -7.28 11.14
CA VAL A 90 5.53 -6.30 11.94
C VAL A 90 4.64 -5.18 12.46
N GLY A 91 3.38 -5.17 12.08
CA GLY A 91 2.38 -4.18 12.44
C GLY A 91 1.06 -4.43 11.75
N HIS A 92 0.18 -3.44 11.77
CA HIS A 92 -1.13 -3.53 11.14
C HIS A 92 -1.60 -2.16 10.64
N ILE A 93 -2.60 -2.16 9.77
CA ILE A 93 -3.27 -0.97 9.28
C ILE A 93 -4.73 -0.95 9.72
N SER A 94 -5.27 0.24 9.90
CA SER A 94 -6.65 0.44 10.34
C SER A 94 -7.19 1.79 9.87
N ASN A 95 -8.49 2.02 10.11
CA ASN A 95 -9.15 3.26 9.74
C ASN A 95 -8.94 3.59 8.25
N ILE A 96 -9.22 2.60 7.42
CA ILE A 96 -9.03 2.68 5.97
C ILE A 96 -10.13 3.56 5.37
N ARG A 97 -9.73 4.53 4.55
CA ARG A 97 -10.66 5.52 4.01
C ARG A 97 -10.13 6.14 2.73
N LYS A 98 -11.02 6.74 1.96
CA LYS A 98 -10.67 7.61 0.84
C LYS A 98 -10.14 8.93 1.38
N ASP A 99 -9.07 9.46 0.78
CA ASP A 99 -8.56 10.76 1.15
C ASP A 99 -9.42 11.91 0.60
N GLU A 100 -9.13 13.13 1.03
CA GLU A 100 -9.87 14.32 0.61
C GLU A 100 -9.81 14.58 -0.90
N SER A 101 -8.70 14.23 -1.56
CA SER A 101 -8.54 14.40 -3.01
C SER A 101 -9.42 13.45 -3.82
N GLY A 102 -9.85 12.34 -3.22
CA GLY A 102 -10.54 11.26 -3.92
C GLY A 102 -9.64 10.40 -4.80
N GLU A 103 -8.33 10.57 -4.72
CA GLU A 103 -7.35 9.84 -5.53
C GLU A 103 -6.73 8.66 -4.78
N PHE A 104 -6.60 8.75 -3.45
CA PHE A 104 -5.88 7.77 -2.64
C PHE A 104 -6.75 7.07 -1.62
N LEU A 105 -6.46 5.78 -1.43
CA LEU A 105 -6.84 5.04 -0.25
C LEU A 105 -5.79 5.30 0.83
N ILE A 106 -6.21 5.78 1.99
CA ILE A 106 -5.32 6.07 3.11
C ILE A 106 -5.71 5.25 4.33
N GLY A 107 -4.78 5.10 5.26
CA GLY A 107 -5.01 4.38 6.51
C GLY A 107 -4.02 4.75 7.58
N ASP A 108 -4.36 4.42 8.81
CA ASP A 108 -3.47 4.53 9.95
C ASP A 108 -2.60 3.28 10.02
N VAL A 109 -1.33 3.47 10.30
CA VAL A 109 -0.31 2.40 10.33
C VAL A 109 0.34 2.36 11.71
N VAL A 110 0.39 1.17 12.30
CA VAL A 110 1.13 0.92 13.54
C VAL A 110 2.16 -0.15 13.25
N VAL A 111 3.43 0.13 13.57
CA VAL A 111 4.53 -0.83 13.46
C VAL A 111 5.07 -1.12 14.85
N ASN A 112 5.09 -2.39 15.23
CA ASN A 112 5.41 -2.84 16.59
C ASN A 112 6.83 -3.40 16.71
N SER A 113 7.41 -3.88 15.60
CA SER A 113 8.73 -4.52 15.60
C SER A 113 9.84 -3.46 15.68
N PRO A 114 10.73 -3.51 16.66
CA PRO A 114 11.86 -2.59 16.75
C PRO A 114 12.76 -2.61 15.51
N LYS A 115 12.98 -3.80 14.94
CA LYS A 115 13.76 -3.96 13.71
C LYS A 115 13.10 -3.27 12.52
N ALA A 116 11.80 -3.44 12.34
CA ALA A 116 11.04 -2.78 11.27
C ALA A 116 11.00 -1.26 11.47
N ILE A 117 10.81 -0.79 12.69
CA ILE A 117 10.84 0.63 13.02
C ILE A 117 12.16 1.26 12.58
N LYS A 118 13.28 0.60 12.88
CA LYS A 118 14.59 1.09 12.47
C LYS A 118 14.76 1.13 10.95
N ILE A 119 14.29 0.12 10.25
CA ILE A 119 14.31 0.08 8.78
C ILE A 119 13.55 1.28 8.19
N ILE A 120 12.39 1.60 8.75
CA ILE A 120 11.58 2.75 8.34
C ILE A 120 12.32 4.06 8.66
N GLN A 121 12.85 4.20 9.85
CA GLN A 121 13.60 5.39 10.26
C GLN A 121 14.85 5.62 9.42
N ASP A 122 15.45 4.55 8.91
CA ASP A 122 16.61 4.59 8.01
C ASP A 122 16.22 4.91 6.54
N GLY A 123 14.92 5.10 6.26
CA GLY A 123 14.44 5.66 4.99
C GLY A 123 13.66 4.72 4.07
N LYS A 124 13.40 3.47 4.48
CA LYS A 124 12.54 2.57 3.71
C LYS A 124 11.08 2.85 4.04
N ILE A 125 10.42 3.67 3.21
CA ILE A 125 9.11 4.24 3.50
C ILE A 125 8.06 4.04 2.42
N GLU A 126 8.42 3.59 1.21
CA GLU A 126 7.42 3.26 0.21
C GLU A 126 6.63 2.03 0.61
N VAL A 127 5.36 2.03 0.24
CA VAL A 127 4.45 0.93 0.55
C VAL A 127 3.84 0.35 -0.71
N SER A 128 3.53 -0.94 -0.64
CA SER A 128 2.87 -1.67 -1.70
C SER A 128 1.83 -2.60 -1.09
N CYS A 129 0.57 -2.43 -1.47
CA CYS A 129 -0.49 -3.32 -1.04
C CYS A 129 -0.38 -4.67 -1.72
N GLY A 130 -0.53 -5.73 -0.92
CA GLY A 130 -0.79 -7.08 -1.42
C GLY A 130 -2.29 -7.35 -1.37
N TYR A 131 -2.87 -7.79 -2.47
CA TYR A 131 -4.31 -8.03 -2.57
C TYR A 131 -4.65 -8.97 -3.74
N ASP A 132 -5.82 -9.57 -3.67
CA ASP A 132 -6.45 -10.24 -4.79
C ASP A 132 -7.29 -9.24 -5.59
N ALA A 133 -7.36 -9.45 -6.89
CA ALA A 133 -8.26 -8.73 -7.76
C ALA A 133 -8.57 -9.55 -9.00
N ASP A 134 -9.75 -9.31 -9.56
CA ASP A 134 -10.09 -9.82 -10.89
C ASP A 134 -9.60 -8.81 -11.94
N LEU A 135 -9.05 -9.31 -13.03
CA LEU A 135 -8.75 -8.51 -14.21
C LEU A 135 -9.94 -8.57 -15.15
N VAL A 136 -10.45 -7.43 -15.53
CA VAL A 136 -11.63 -7.30 -16.39
C VAL A 136 -11.27 -6.46 -17.61
N ASP A 137 -11.55 -7.00 -18.79
CA ASP A 137 -11.49 -6.23 -20.04
C ASP A 137 -12.87 -5.56 -20.27
N ALA A 138 -12.91 -4.25 -20.12
CA ALA A 138 -14.12 -3.45 -20.30
C ALA A 138 -13.83 -2.28 -21.24
N ASP A 139 -14.56 -2.20 -22.36
CA ASP A 139 -14.43 -1.12 -23.34
C ASP A 139 -13.01 -0.88 -23.85
N GLY A 140 -12.27 -1.97 -24.09
CA GLY A 140 -10.87 -1.93 -24.53
C GLY A 140 -9.86 -1.55 -23.43
N LYS A 141 -10.30 -1.48 -22.19
CA LYS A 141 -9.53 -1.08 -21.03
C LYS A 141 -9.40 -2.28 -20.08
N ILE A 142 -8.18 -2.60 -19.66
CA ILE A 142 -7.94 -3.59 -18.61
C ILE A 142 -8.08 -2.88 -17.27
N LYS A 143 -8.91 -3.41 -16.39
CA LYS A 143 -9.08 -2.88 -15.05
C LYS A 143 -9.12 -3.95 -13.97
N LYS A 144 -8.83 -3.55 -12.75
CA LYS A 144 -9.00 -4.37 -11.56
C LYS A 144 -10.38 -4.19 -10.98
N ALA A 145 -11.00 -5.28 -10.61
CA ALA A 145 -12.28 -5.32 -9.91
C ALA A 145 -12.21 -6.30 -8.73
N ASN A 146 -13.16 -6.23 -7.82
CA ASN A 146 -13.24 -7.12 -6.66
C ASN A 146 -11.94 -7.17 -5.86
N ILE A 147 -11.35 -6.01 -5.62
CA ILE A 147 -10.09 -5.87 -4.88
C ILE A 147 -10.32 -6.29 -3.43
N LYS A 148 -9.50 -7.23 -2.96
CA LYS A 148 -9.55 -7.74 -1.60
C LYS A 148 -8.16 -7.69 -0.96
N GLY A 149 -7.99 -6.81 0.04
CA GLY A 149 -6.73 -6.61 0.72
C GLY A 149 -6.24 -7.82 1.51
N ASN A 150 -4.93 -7.98 1.58
CA ASN A 150 -4.27 -9.03 2.35
C ASN A 150 -3.19 -8.49 3.27
N HIS A 151 -2.32 -7.62 2.79
CA HIS A 151 -1.23 -7.05 3.58
C HIS A 151 -0.75 -5.72 3.01
N LEU A 152 0.03 -5.00 3.79
CA LEU A 152 0.79 -3.83 3.35
C LEU A 152 2.27 -4.13 3.48
N ALA A 153 2.99 -4.18 2.37
CA ALA A 153 4.44 -4.36 2.36
C ALA A 153 5.15 -3.00 2.38
N ILE A 154 6.19 -2.90 3.21
CA ILE A 154 7.14 -1.79 3.17
C ILE A 154 8.26 -2.22 2.24
N VAL A 155 8.46 -1.47 1.16
CA VAL A 155 9.30 -1.87 0.03
C VAL A 155 10.29 -0.76 -0.34
N ASN A 156 11.33 -1.10 -1.09
CA ASN A 156 12.25 -0.10 -1.64
C ASN A 156 11.60 0.70 -2.77
N GLU A 157 10.90 0.00 -3.66
CA GLU A 157 10.14 0.59 -4.75
C GLU A 157 8.80 -0.10 -4.89
N GLY A 158 7.71 0.66 -4.74
CA GLY A 158 6.36 0.17 -4.92
C GLY A 158 5.80 0.55 -6.28
N ARG A 159 4.77 -0.17 -6.74
CA ARG A 159 4.11 0.10 -8.03
C ARG A 159 3.37 1.44 -8.05
N CYS A 160 2.85 1.88 -6.92
CA CYS A 160 2.31 3.23 -6.75
C CYS A 160 3.41 4.31 -6.82
N GLY A 161 4.67 3.89 -6.76
CA GLY A 161 5.84 4.77 -6.76
C GLY A 161 5.98 5.53 -5.45
N ASP A 162 6.68 6.64 -5.50
CA ASP A 162 6.87 7.53 -4.35
C ASP A 162 5.59 8.26 -3.90
N LYS A 163 4.47 8.07 -4.61
CA LYS A 163 3.17 8.62 -4.24
C LYS A 163 2.50 7.87 -3.09
N CYS A 164 2.85 6.60 -2.87
CA CYS A 164 2.33 5.79 -1.76
C CYS A 164 3.44 5.47 -0.78
N LYS A 165 3.46 6.16 0.33
CA LYS A 165 4.48 6.00 1.36
C LYS A 165 3.96 6.30 2.76
N LEU A 166 4.70 5.82 3.76
CA LEU A 166 4.45 6.14 5.15
C LEU A 166 4.64 7.64 5.41
N GLY A 167 3.80 8.19 6.24
CA GLY A 167 3.86 9.60 6.63
C GLY A 167 3.16 10.58 5.68
N ASP A 168 2.56 10.09 4.60
CA ASP A 168 1.90 10.91 3.57
C ASP A 168 0.38 11.03 3.76
N GLY A 169 -0.23 10.19 4.58
CA GLY A 169 -1.64 10.29 4.86
C GLY A 169 -1.94 11.52 5.72
N LYS A 170 -3.03 12.24 5.44
CA LYS A 170 -3.54 13.22 6.39
C LYS A 170 -4.38 12.50 7.44
N PRO A 171 -4.26 12.89 8.70
CA PRO A 171 -5.06 12.28 9.76
C PRO A 171 -6.56 12.48 9.55
#